data_bbea86ae6fe3a9201a4dd4b099c06aed
#
_entry.id   bbea86ae6fe3a9201a4dd4b099c06aed
#
_cell.length_a   1.000
_cell.length_b   1.000
_cell.length_c   1.000
_cell.angle_alpha   90.00
_cell.angle_beta   90.00
_cell.angle_gamma   90.00
#
_symmetry.space_group_name_H-M   'P 1'
#
loop_
_entity.id
_entity.type
_entity.pdbx_description
1 polymer ?
#
loop_
_entity_poly.entity_id
_entity_poly.type
_entity_poly.pdbx_seq_one_letter_code
_entity_poly.pdbx_strand_id
1 'polypeptide(L)'
;MKRILLITCFIHASYAFAQPSIGELLQLHDSIVQISVELENGNVGTGTGVVIDKEYVVTNCHVLANGKGANVAKYGDGFKPIALKADWKHDLCALKFDGLPFKSVPMRDTASLEIEEEVFSIGYPNGNNVPQPSYGSIKAKYPFDGSLIIRSDAAFSLGSSGGALFDQKFNLIGITSFKSPGPQGFFYSLPVEWIKRLIETKELLTLDTNERPFWALPYAQQPYFMQVVIPYQNHEWQNLAQIALAWRDSEPNSSDAWYFLGVSALGLDQLMEAKTDFAKALNLNPRHLDVLMKTAEIAFKERDIARLDQLKASIEPLDHYTSDELSLKISALKQQNDSSH
;
A
#
# COMPACT_ATOMS: atom_id res chain seq x y z
N MET A 1 35.74 50.98 -4.79
CA MET A 1 35.12 50.00 -3.91
C MET A 1 34.39 48.95 -4.77
N LYS A 2 35.01 47.77 -4.97
CA LYS A 2 34.42 46.68 -5.73
C LYS A 2 33.58 45.84 -4.78
N ARG A 3 32.25 45.77 -5.00
CA ARG A 3 31.36 44.87 -4.26
C ARG A 3 31.49 43.45 -4.87
N ILE A 4 32.00 42.53 -4.09
CA ILE A 4 32.03 41.09 -4.40
C ILE A 4 30.65 40.54 -4.05
N LEU A 5 29.91 40.09 -5.08
CA LEU A 5 28.63 39.40 -4.94
C LEU A 5 28.95 37.94 -4.67
N LEU A 6 28.76 37.49 -3.42
CA LEU A 6 28.84 36.07 -3.07
C LEU A 6 27.55 35.40 -3.57
N ILE A 7 27.66 34.63 -4.65
CA ILE A 7 26.59 33.73 -5.10
C ILE A 7 26.72 32.44 -4.26
N THR A 8 25.85 32.30 -3.27
CA THR A 8 25.66 31.03 -2.55
C THR A 8 24.89 30.08 -3.45
N CYS A 9 25.59 29.15 -4.10
CA CYS A 9 24.98 28.00 -4.76
C CYS A 9 24.43 27.06 -3.67
N PHE A 10 23.11 27.04 -3.50
CA PHE A 10 22.44 25.96 -2.79
C PHE A 10 22.46 24.72 -3.70
N ILE A 11 23.37 23.80 -3.42
CA ILE A 11 23.35 22.48 -4.00
C ILE A 11 22.17 21.74 -3.35
N HIS A 12 21.05 21.68 -4.04
CA HIS A 12 19.99 20.76 -3.69
C HIS A 12 20.51 19.35 -4.05
N ALA A 13 21.02 18.65 -3.07
CA ALA A 13 21.28 17.21 -3.20
C ALA A 13 19.91 16.53 -3.30
N SER A 14 19.51 16.20 -4.52
CA SER A 14 18.42 15.26 -4.75
C SER A 14 18.86 13.92 -4.18
N TYR A 15 18.35 13.54 -3.02
CA TYR A 15 18.49 12.17 -2.52
C TYR A 15 17.61 11.27 -3.38
N ALA A 16 18.14 10.78 -4.48
CA ALA A 16 17.61 9.58 -5.10
C ALA A 16 17.90 8.45 -4.10
N PHE A 17 16.89 8.01 -3.37
CA PHE A 17 17.03 6.83 -2.54
C PHE A 17 17.27 5.64 -3.47
N ALA A 18 18.46 5.07 -3.38
CA ALA A 18 18.81 3.88 -4.14
C ALA A 18 17.99 2.70 -3.58
N GLN A 19 17.41 1.89 -4.46
CA GLN A 19 16.79 0.63 -4.05
C GLN A 19 17.76 -0.17 -3.18
N PRO A 20 17.27 -0.92 -2.17
CA PRO A 20 18.12 -1.74 -1.33
C PRO A 20 19.09 -2.58 -2.14
N SER A 21 20.35 -2.61 -1.76
CA SER A 21 21.36 -3.44 -2.39
C SER A 21 21.05 -4.94 -2.16
N ILE A 22 21.55 -5.80 -3.04
CA ILE A 22 21.40 -7.26 -2.87
C ILE A 22 21.93 -7.73 -1.51
N GLY A 23 23.01 -7.13 -1.00
CA GLY A 23 23.57 -7.46 0.31
C GLY A 23 22.64 -7.13 1.47
N GLU A 24 21.94 -5.99 1.42
CA GLU A 24 20.93 -5.58 2.39
C GLU A 24 19.68 -6.49 2.33
N LEU A 25 19.21 -6.80 1.14
CA LEU A 25 18.09 -7.74 0.94
C LEU A 25 18.43 -9.13 1.51
N LEU A 26 19.66 -9.60 1.31
CA LEU A 26 20.11 -10.89 1.86
C LEU A 26 20.06 -10.90 3.40
N GLN A 27 20.31 -9.77 4.08
CA GLN A 27 20.18 -9.68 5.55
C GLN A 27 18.71 -9.80 6.00
N LEU A 28 17.75 -9.30 5.19
CA LEU A 28 16.32 -9.46 5.48
C LEU A 28 15.84 -10.90 5.24
N HIS A 29 16.53 -11.66 4.40
CA HIS A 29 16.16 -13.06 4.19
C HIS A 29 16.08 -13.85 5.48
N ASP A 30 16.90 -13.55 6.49
CA ASP A 30 16.86 -14.22 7.80
C ASP A 30 15.54 -13.97 8.55
N SER A 31 14.85 -12.87 8.22
CA SER A 31 13.62 -12.45 8.90
C SER A 31 12.34 -12.85 8.15
N ILE A 32 12.47 -13.27 6.88
CA ILE A 32 11.34 -13.68 6.05
C ILE A 32 11.37 -15.19 5.85
N VAL A 33 10.29 -15.85 6.22
CA VAL A 33 10.19 -17.33 6.21
C VAL A 33 9.04 -17.77 5.33
N GLN A 34 9.15 -18.96 4.76
CA GLN A 34 8.05 -19.60 4.05
C GLN A 34 7.14 -20.32 5.04
N ILE A 35 5.84 -20.13 4.90
CA ILE A 35 4.82 -20.91 5.62
C ILE A 35 4.30 -22.00 4.68
N SER A 36 4.30 -23.23 5.12
CA SER A 36 3.64 -24.35 4.45
C SER A 36 2.57 -24.94 5.35
N VAL A 37 1.41 -25.25 4.78
CA VAL A 37 0.24 -25.74 5.50
C VAL A 37 -0.29 -26.98 4.77
N GLU A 38 -0.36 -28.12 5.46
CA GLU A 38 -1.03 -29.28 4.94
C GLU A 38 -2.55 -29.06 5.01
N LEU A 39 -3.21 -28.99 3.85
CA LEU A 39 -4.65 -28.81 3.75
C LEU A 39 -5.40 -30.12 3.96
N GLU A 40 -6.68 -30.04 4.32
CA GLU A 40 -7.55 -31.21 4.54
C GLU A 40 -7.64 -32.14 3.32
N ASN A 41 -7.56 -31.60 2.12
CA ASN A 41 -7.58 -32.33 0.85
C ASN A 41 -6.24 -32.97 0.46
N GLY A 42 -5.22 -32.89 1.32
CA GLY A 42 -3.87 -33.42 1.08
C GLY A 42 -2.94 -32.54 0.24
N ASN A 43 -3.42 -31.37 -0.24
CA ASN A 43 -2.56 -30.38 -0.91
C ASN A 43 -1.76 -29.59 0.13
N VAL A 44 -0.72 -28.88 -0.35
CA VAL A 44 0.07 -27.97 0.47
C VAL A 44 -0.26 -26.53 0.07
N GLY A 45 -0.80 -25.78 1.02
CA GLY A 45 -0.92 -24.33 0.93
C GLY A 45 0.42 -23.69 1.27
N THR A 46 0.70 -22.53 0.66
CA THR A 46 1.92 -21.75 0.93
C THR A 46 1.59 -20.30 1.23
N GLY A 47 2.39 -19.71 2.09
CA GLY A 47 2.37 -18.29 2.43
C GLY A 47 3.72 -17.81 2.88
N THR A 48 3.76 -16.61 3.38
CA THR A 48 4.96 -15.97 3.91
C THR A 48 4.74 -15.65 5.39
N GLY A 49 5.82 -15.60 6.16
CA GLY A 49 5.81 -15.13 7.53
C GLY A 49 6.98 -14.19 7.78
N VAL A 50 6.81 -13.32 8.78
CA VAL A 50 7.80 -12.33 9.22
C VAL A 50 8.18 -12.63 10.67
N VAL A 51 9.47 -12.79 10.92
CA VAL A 51 10.00 -12.99 12.27
C VAL A 51 10.01 -11.64 13.01
N ILE A 52 9.21 -11.53 14.07
CA ILE A 52 9.06 -10.28 14.82
C ILE A 52 9.87 -10.29 16.14
N ASP A 53 10.14 -11.48 16.66
CA ASP A 53 11.01 -11.73 17.79
C ASP A 53 11.54 -13.17 17.79
N LYS A 54 12.16 -13.62 18.88
CA LYS A 54 12.72 -14.99 19.00
C LYS A 54 11.67 -16.09 19.14
N GLU A 55 10.42 -15.73 19.42
CA GLU A 55 9.34 -16.69 19.67
C GLU A 55 8.23 -16.61 18.63
N TYR A 56 8.08 -15.48 17.90
CA TYR A 56 6.93 -15.28 17.05
C TYR A 56 7.27 -15.00 15.58
N VAL A 57 6.54 -15.70 14.72
CA VAL A 57 6.42 -15.42 13.29
C VAL A 57 5.00 -14.94 13.00
N VAL A 58 4.84 -13.75 12.44
CA VAL A 58 3.54 -13.23 12.02
C VAL A 58 3.26 -13.60 10.57
N THR A 59 2.01 -13.97 10.29
CA THR A 59 1.48 -14.29 8.96
C THR A 59 0.00 -13.88 8.89
N ASN A 60 -0.65 -14.10 7.75
CA ASN A 60 -2.10 -13.96 7.66
C ASN A 60 -2.81 -15.23 8.19
N CYS A 61 -3.97 -15.04 8.83
CA CYS A 61 -4.78 -16.17 9.29
C CYS A 61 -5.33 -16.99 8.12
N HIS A 62 -5.70 -16.37 6.99
CA HIS A 62 -6.19 -17.08 5.82
C HIS A 62 -5.14 -18.05 5.22
N VAL A 63 -3.84 -17.81 5.43
CA VAL A 63 -2.76 -18.74 5.04
C VAL A 63 -2.88 -20.06 5.82
N LEU A 64 -3.34 -19.99 7.06
CA LEU A 64 -3.48 -21.14 7.96
C LEU A 64 -4.86 -21.82 7.86
N ALA A 65 -5.81 -21.19 7.18
CA ALA A 65 -7.18 -21.66 7.07
C ALA A 65 -7.29 -23.05 6.43
N ASN A 66 -8.19 -23.89 6.93
CA ASN A 66 -8.42 -25.27 6.45
C ASN A 66 -7.16 -26.17 6.50
N GLY A 67 -6.19 -25.81 7.33
CA GLY A 67 -4.95 -26.55 7.52
C GLY A 67 -4.96 -27.44 8.75
N LYS A 68 -4.28 -28.57 8.67
CA LYS A 68 -4.04 -29.50 9.79
C LYS A 68 -2.87 -29.08 10.68
N GLY A 69 -2.19 -27.99 10.32
CA GLY A 69 -1.05 -27.43 11.01
C GLY A 69 -0.15 -26.65 10.05
N ALA A 70 0.68 -25.78 10.61
CA ALA A 70 1.64 -24.99 9.87
C ALA A 70 3.07 -25.48 10.11
N ASN A 71 3.92 -25.32 9.12
CA ASN A 71 5.36 -25.50 9.22
C ASN A 71 6.05 -24.26 8.64
N VAL A 72 6.98 -23.72 9.40
CA VAL A 72 7.86 -22.64 8.92
C VAL A 72 9.08 -23.29 8.30
N ALA A 73 9.33 -23.03 7.02
CA ALA A 73 10.47 -23.57 6.29
C ALA A 73 11.50 -22.47 6.02
N LYS A 74 12.77 -22.78 6.29
CA LYS A 74 13.90 -21.89 6.00
C LYS A 74 15.18 -22.70 5.78
N TYR A 75 15.90 -22.40 4.69
CA TYR A 75 17.18 -23.06 4.34
C TYR A 75 17.14 -24.59 4.29
N GLY A 76 15.97 -25.18 4.04
CA GLY A 76 15.78 -26.64 4.05
C GLY A 76 15.34 -27.21 5.40
N ASP A 77 15.41 -26.44 6.47
CA ASP A 77 14.93 -26.83 7.80
C ASP A 77 13.45 -26.47 7.98
N GLY A 78 12.74 -27.29 8.77
CA GLY A 78 11.33 -27.10 9.11
C GLY A 78 11.15 -26.87 10.62
N PHE A 79 10.41 -25.81 10.99
CA PHE A 79 10.10 -25.45 12.37
C PHE A 79 8.59 -25.52 12.58
N LYS A 80 8.18 -26.29 13.60
CA LYS A 80 6.76 -26.44 13.97
C LYS A 80 6.40 -25.49 15.10
N PRO A 81 5.34 -24.69 14.96
CA PRO A 81 4.87 -23.85 16.07
C PRO A 81 4.30 -24.71 17.20
N ILE A 82 4.45 -24.24 18.45
CA ILE A 82 3.91 -24.88 19.67
C ILE A 82 2.57 -24.29 20.10
N ALA A 83 2.26 -23.06 19.66
CA ALA A 83 1.01 -22.34 19.89
C ALA A 83 0.85 -21.26 18.83
N LEU A 84 -0.29 -20.57 18.85
CA LEU A 84 -0.54 -19.40 17.98
C LEU A 84 -1.41 -18.37 18.70
N LYS A 85 -1.42 -17.17 18.16
CA LYS A 85 -2.39 -16.11 18.46
C LYS A 85 -3.11 -15.76 17.17
N ALA A 86 -4.41 -15.46 17.23
CA ALA A 86 -5.21 -15.19 16.05
C ALA A 86 -6.11 -13.98 16.25
N ASP A 87 -6.12 -13.13 15.23
CA ASP A 87 -7.06 -12.04 15.02
C ASP A 87 -7.65 -12.21 13.62
N TRP A 88 -8.71 -13.01 13.54
CA TRP A 88 -9.38 -13.32 12.27
C TRP A 88 -9.98 -12.08 11.61
N LYS A 89 -10.55 -11.18 12.40
CA LYS A 89 -11.13 -9.96 11.89
C LYS A 89 -10.13 -9.15 11.06
N HIS A 90 -8.88 -9.09 11.53
CA HIS A 90 -7.80 -8.37 10.87
C HIS A 90 -6.89 -9.26 10.03
N ASP A 91 -7.21 -10.55 9.91
CA ASP A 91 -6.40 -11.52 9.13
C ASP A 91 -4.94 -11.61 9.59
N LEU A 92 -4.68 -11.47 10.89
CA LEU A 92 -3.34 -11.57 11.48
C LEU A 92 -3.26 -12.75 12.44
N CYS A 93 -2.28 -13.63 12.19
CA CYS A 93 -1.92 -14.73 13.06
C CYS A 93 -0.44 -14.66 13.43
N ALA A 94 -0.10 -14.97 14.69
CA ALA A 94 1.27 -15.08 15.16
C ALA A 94 1.53 -16.52 15.61
N LEU A 95 2.43 -17.21 14.95
CA LEU A 95 2.88 -18.57 15.27
C LEU A 95 3.96 -18.49 16.34
N LYS A 96 3.79 -19.24 17.44
CA LYS A 96 4.74 -19.31 18.56
C LYS A 96 5.68 -20.50 18.44
N PHE A 97 6.94 -20.28 18.77
CA PHE A 97 8.02 -21.28 18.75
C PHE A 97 8.78 -21.30 20.09
N ASP A 98 9.49 -22.38 20.37
CA ASP A 98 10.43 -22.48 21.47
C ASP A 98 11.84 -22.00 21.02
N GLY A 99 11.90 -20.70 20.67
CA GLY A 99 13.08 -20.07 20.13
C GLY A 99 13.30 -20.30 18.62
N LEU A 100 13.61 -19.24 17.92
CA LEU A 100 13.94 -19.25 16.49
C LEU A 100 15.37 -18.78 16.26
N PRO A 101 16.14 -19.44 15.37
CA PRO A 101 17.51 -19.01 15.04
C PRO A 101 17.55 -17.83 14.07
N PHE A 102 16.43 -17.13 13.87
CA PHE A 102 16.27 -16.08 12.89
C PHE A 102 16.33 -14.69 13.51
N LYS A 103 16.59 -13.68 12.67
CA LYS A 103 16.61 -12.28 13.09
C LYS A 103 15.21 -11.68 13.03
N SER A 104 14.84 -10.92 14.05
CA SER A 104 13.64 -10.10 14.05
C SER A 104 13.87 -8.79 13.31
N VAL A 105 12.77 -8.18 12.86
CA VAL A 105 12.77 -6.87 12.19
C VAL A 105 12.26 -5.79 13.13
N PRO A 106 12.82 -4.55 13.06
CA PRO A 106 12.25 -3.40 13.75
C PRO A 106 10.90 -3.03 13.12
N MET A 107 10.00 -2.41 13.91
CA MET A 107 8.68 -1.96 13.46
C MET A 107 8.58 -0.44 13.52
N ARG A 108 7.92 0.16 12.53
CA ARG A 108 7.62 1.59 12.48
C ARG A 108 6.12 1.80 12.33
N ASP A 109 5.55 2.66 13.18
CA ASP A 109 4.11 2.92 13.23
C ASP A 109 3.62 3.66 11.98
N THR A 110 2.43 3.24 11.50
CA THR A 110 1.84 3.73 10.26
C THR A 110 1.44 5.20 10.30
N ALA A 111 1.23 5.78 11.49
CA ALA A 111 0.93 7.20 11.64
C ALA A 111 2.06 8.10 11.16
N SER A 112 3.32 7.64 11.23
CA SER A 112 4.52 8.39 10.81
C SER A 112 4.84 8.29 9.32
N LEU A 113 4.10 7.46 8.57
CA LEU A 113 4.32 7.25 7.14
C LEU A 113 3.72 8.41 6.32
N GLU A 114 4.35 8.72 5.20
CA GLU A 114 3.85 9.74 4.27
C GLU A 114 3.28 9.09 2.99
N ILE A 115 2.38 9.80 2.33
CA ILE A 115 1.92 9.44 0.98
C ILE A 115 3.09 9.68 0.01
N GLU A 116 3.25 8.78 -0.97
CA GLU A 116 4.37 8.68 -1.90
C GLU A 116 5.73 8.41 -1.22
N GLU A 117 5.74 7.93 0.03
CA GLU A 117 6.94 7.38 0.65
C GLU A 117 7.31 6.05 -0.03
N GLU A 118 8.57 5.90 -0.44
CA GLU A 118 9.07 4.68 -1.07
C GLU A 118 9.08 3.50 -0.10
N VAL A 119 8.57 2.37 -0.57
CA VAL A 119 8.45 1.12 0.20
C VAL A 119 8.77 -0.08 -0.69
N PHE A 120 8.98 -1.23 -0.08
CA PHE A 120 9.04 -2.49 -0.82
C PHE A 120 8.35 -3.62 -0.05
N SER A 121 7.65 -4.46 -0.79
CA SER A 121 7.11 -5.71 -0.26
C SER A 121 8.12 -6.84 -0.46
N ILE A 122 8.12 -7.84 0.43
CA ILE A 122 8.95 -9.05 0.28
C ILE A 122 8.19 -10.28 0.79
N GLY A 123 8.18 -11.35 -0.01
CA GLY A 123 7.52 -12.61 0.30
C GLY A 123 7.94 -13.73 -0.64
N TYR A 124 7.28 -14.87 -0.53
CA TYR A 124 7.52 -16.08 -1.34
C TYR A 124 6.44 -16.23 -2.43
N PRO A 125 6.49 -15.45 -3.52
CA PRO A 125 5.46 -15.48 -4.55
C PRO A 125 5.45 -16.83 -5.28
N ASN A 126 4.25 -17.33 -5.57
CA ASN A 126 4.02 -18.53 -6.36
C ASN A 126 4.74 -19.81 -5.86
N GLY A 127 5.02 -19.89 -4.56
CA GLY A 127 5.73 -21.03 -3.98
C GLY A 127 7.23 -21.08 -4.27
N ASN A 128 7.82 -19.97 -4.71
CA ASN A 128 9.27 -19.88 -4.89
C ASN A 128 10.01 -20.20 -3.59
N ASN A 129 11.21 -20.78 -3.71
CA ASN A 129 12.04 -21.11 -2.55
C ASN A 129 12.86 -19.93 -2.01
N VAL A 130 12.82 -18.78 -2.69
CA VAL A 130 13.53 -17.57 -2.30
C VAL A 130 12.56 -16.42 -2.27
N PRO A 131 12.54 -15.61 -1.18
CA PRO A 131 11.68 -14.45 -1.09
C PRO A 131 12.10 -13.40 -2.13
N GLN A 132 11.12 -12.72 -2.71
CA GLN A 132 11.33 -11.74 -3.77
C GLN A 132 10.81 -10.37 -3.35
N PRO A 133 11.60 -9.30 -3.55
CA PRO A 133 11.15 -7.95 -3.33
C PRO A 133 10.34 -7.41 -4.50
N SER A 134 9.41 -6.50 -4.22
CA SER A 134 8.73 -5.66 -5.19
C SER A 134 8.67 -4.24 -4.66
N TYR A 135 9.06 -3.28 -5.45
CA TYR A 135 9.22 -1.88 -5.06
C TYR A 135 8.00 -1.06 -5.45
N GLY A 136 7.76 0.01 -4.70
CA GLY A 136 6.67 0.92 -4.93
C GLY A 136 6.65 2.05 -3.91
N SER A 137 5.50 2.72 -3.78
CA SER A 137 5.27 3.79 -2.82
C SER A 137 3.91 3.66 -2.13
N ILE A 138 3.73 4.36 -1.02
CA ILE A 138 2.46 4.42 -0.28
C ILE A 138 1.49 5.32 -1.05
N LYS A 139 0.40 4.76 -1.52
CA LYS A 139 -0.61 5.48 -2.30
C LYS A 139 -1.76 6.02 -1.46
N ALA A 140 -2.11 5.33 -0.37
CA ALA A 140 -3.13 5.77 0.58
C ALA A 140 -2.95 5.11 1.95
N LYS A 141 -3.55 5.72 2.97
CA LYS A 141 -3.67 5.20 4.32
C LYS A 141 -5.13 5.30 4.77
N TYR A 142 -5.76 4.18 5.08
CA TYR A 142 -7.18 4.14 5.42
C TYR A 142 -7.37 3.88 6.90
N PRO A 143 -8.00 4.81 7.65
CA PRO A 143 -8.36 4.59 9.04
C PRO A 143 -9.29 3.37 9.18
N PHE A 144 -8.89 2.40 9.97
CA PHE A 144 -9.71 1.24 10.27
C PHE A 144 -9.30 0.67 11.63
N ASP A 145 -10.25 0.47 12.52
CA ASP A 145 -10.09 -0.17 13.84
C ASP A 145 -8.88 0.36 14.63
N GLY A 146 -8.76 1.70 14.69
CA GLY A 146 -7.74 2.40 15.48
C GLY A 146 -6.32 2.34 14.92
N SER A 147 -6.17 2.01 13.63
CA SER A 147 -4.90 2.07 12.91
C SER A 147 -5.10 2.43 11.44
N LEU A 148 -4.05 2.39 10.61
CA LEU A 148 -4.07 2.80 9.22
C LEU A 148 -3.71 1.63 8.31
N ILE A 149 -4.67 1.09 7.57
CA ILE A 149 -4.39 0.12 6.49
C ILE A 149 -3.62 0.84 5.38
N ILE A 150 -2.54 0.23 4.92
CA ILE A 150 -1.66 0.82 3.90
C ILE A 150 -2.07 0.29 2.52
N ARG A 151 -2.35 1.18 1.56
CA ARG A 151 -2.38 0.87 0.14
C ARG A 151 -1.05 1.29 -0.49
N SER A 152 -0.40 0.37 -1.20
CA SER A 152 0.82 0.66 -1.95
C SER A 152 0.75 0.07 -3.36
N ASP A 153 1.65 0.48 -4.24
CA ASP A 153 1.86 -0.15 -5.55
C ASP A 153 3.05 -1.14 -5.54
N ALA A 154 3.68 -1.37 -4.38
CA ALA A 154 4.60 -2.48 -4.15
C ALA A 154 3.84 -3.82 -4.30
N ALA A 155 3.78 -4.32 -5.53
CA ALA A 155 2.93 -5.45 -5.92
C ALA A 155 3.35 -6.76 -5.24
N PHE A 156 2.37 -7.63 -4.99
CA PHE A 156 2.61 -8.99 -4.51
C PHE A 156 1.62 -9.98 -5.12
N SER A 157 1.92 -11.26 -5.07
CA SER A 157 1.12 -12.32 -5.68
C SER A 157 0.85 -13.46 -4.70
N LEU A 158 0.14 -14.50 -5.16
CA LEU A 158 -0.14 -15.70 -4.36
C LEU A 158 1.14 -16.27 -3.73
N GLY A 159 1.08 -16.65 -2.47
CA GLY A 159 2.22 -17.07 -1.66
C GLY A 159 2.93 -15.95 -0.92
N SER A 160 2.76 -14.68 -1.33
CA SER A 160 3.31 -13.53 -0.60
C SER A 160 2.43 -13.09 0.59
N SER A 161 1.21 -13.61 0.72
CA SER A 161 0.35 -13.33 1.88
C SER A 161 1.07 -13.64 3.19
N GLY A 162 1.03 -12.71 4.15
CA GLY A 162 1.80 -12.78 5.39
C GLY A 162 3.23 -12.26 5.28
N GLY A 163 3.65 -11.79 4.10
CA GLY A 163 4.94 -11.16 3.87
C GLY A 163 5.04 -9.76 4.44
N ALA A 164 6.21 -9.17 4.32
CA ALA A 164 6.50 -7.85 4.86
C ALA A 164 6.26 -6.73 3.84
N LEU A 165 5.79 -5.58 4.32
CA LEU A 165 5.98 -4.29 3.68
C LEU A 165 6.99 -3.50 4.53
N PHE A 166 8.10 -3.06 3.92
CA PHE A 166 9.18 -2.32 4.57
C PHE A 166 9.28 -0.90 4.05
N ASP A 167 9.74 0.00 4.94
CA ASP A 167 10.30 1.29 4.51
C ASP A 167 11.76 1.11 4.01
N GLN A 168 12.36 2.18 3.47
CA GLN A 168 13.74 2.17 2.97
C GLN A 168 14.82 1.99 4.07
N LYS A 169 14.43 2.04 5.35
CA LYS A 169 15.30 1.77 6.51
C LYS A 169 15.12 0.38 7.07
N PHE A 170 14.41 -0.49 6.35
CA PHE A 170 14.12 -1.87 6.75
C PHE A 170 13.25 -2.00 8.01
N ASN A 171 12.49 -0.97 8.36
CA ASN A 171 11.46 -1.12 9.37
C ASN A 171 10.22 -1.77 8.74
N LEU A 172 9.70 -2.80 9.38
CA LEU A 172 8.41 -3.37 9.06
C LEU A 172 7.32 -2.33 9.33
N ILE A 173 6.54 -2.00 8.31
CA ILE A 173 5.44 -1.05 8.40
C ILE A 173 4.08 -1.73 8.23
N GLY A 174 4.06 -2.94 7.65
CA GLY A 174 2.83 -3.71 7.49
C GLY A 174 3.07 -5.14 7.04
N ILE A 175 2.02 -5.97 7.14
CA ILE A 175 1.96 -7.34 6.63
C ILE A 175 1.14 -7.35 5.34
N THR A 176 1.73 -7.80 4.23
CA THR A 176 1.01 -7.95 2.96
C THR A 176 -0.11 -8.96 3.11
N SER A 177 -1.34 -8.63 2.71
CA SER A 177 -2.48 -9.50 2.95
C SER A 177 -3.33 -9.73 1.70
N PHE A 178 -3.99 -8.72 1.18
CA PHE A 178 -4.94 -8.87 0.08
C PHE A 178 -4.74 -7.82 -1.01
N LYS A 179 -5.19 -8.16 -2.20
CA LYS A 179 -5.29 -7.20 -3.32
C LYS A 179 -6.75 -7.10 -3.76
N SER A 180 -7.12 -5.93 -4.25
CA SER A 180 -8.43 -5.76 -4.86
C SER A 180 -8.57 -6.62 -6.12
N PRO A 181 -9.79 -7.06 -6.47
CA PRO A 181 -10.05 -7.68 -7.75
C PRO A 181 -9.84 -6.69 -8.90
N GLY A 182 -9.67 -7.21 -10.11
CA GLY A 182 -9.58 -6.42 -11.34
C GLY A 182 -8.16 -6.26 -11.89
N PRO A 183 -8.01 -5.63 -13.07
CA PRO A 183 -6.75 -5.53 -13.80
C PRO A 183 -5.74 -4.58 -13.15
N GLN A 184 -6.21 -3.52 -12.49
CA GLN A 184 -5.38 -2.63 -11.67
C GLN A 184 -5.43 -3.12 -10.24
N GLY A 185 -4.45 -3.92 -9.82
CA GLY A 185 -4.36 -4.40 -8.45
C GLY A 185 -4.08 -3.24 -7.47
N PHE A 186 -4.97 -3.05 -6.50
CA PHE A 186 -4.64 -2.28 -5.31
C PHE A 186 -4.16 -3.27 -4.25
N PHE A 187 -2.96 -3.05 -3.73
CA PHE A 187 -2.30 -3.94 -2.79
C PHE A 187 -2.39 -3.35 -1.39
N TYR A 188 -2.86 -4.15 -0.43
CA TYR A 188 -3.13 -3.71 0.92
C TYR A 188 -2.27 -4.47 1.93
N SER A 189 -1.69 -3.72 2.85
CA SER A 189 -0.91 -4.26 3.96
C SER A 189 -1.54 -3.85 5.29
N LEU A 190 -1.54 -4.81 6.22
CA LEU A 190 -2.10 -4.66 7.55
C LEU A 190 -1.09 -3.99 8.47
N PRO A 191 -1.50 -3.00 9.29
CA PRO A 191 -0.59 -2.17 10.06
C PRO A 191 0.11 -2.91 11.20
N VAL A 192 1.34 -2.53 11.50
CA VAL A 192 2.13 -3.13 12.60
C VAL A 192 1.52 -2.93 13.99
N GLU A 193 0.69 -1.92 14.18
CA GLU A 193 -0.02 -1.67 15.43
C GLU A 193 -0.98 -2.83 15.78
N TRP A 194 -1.54 -3.49 14.77
CA TRP A 194 -2.36 -4.68 15.01
C TRP A 194 -1.51 -5.89 15.42
N ILE A 195 -0.28 -5.99 14.92
CA ILE A 195 0.68 -7.01 15.38
C ILE A 195 0.98 -6.81 16.86
N LYS A 196 1.28 -5.58 17.29
CA LYS A 196 1.54 -5.25 18.69
C LYS A 196 0.38 -5.64 19.59
N ARG A 197 -0.86 -5.35 19.18
CA ARG A 197 -2.07 -5.76 19.91
C ARG A 197 -2.25 -7.28 19.92
N LEU A 198 -2.01 -7.96 18.80
CA LEU A 198 -2.11 -9.41 18.68
C LEU A 198 -1.18 -10.13 19.65
N ILE A 199 0.06 -9.64 19.82
CA ILE A 199 1.04 -10.28 20.72
C ILE A 199 0.61 -10.18 22.19
N GLU A 200 -0.22 -9.25 22.58
CA GLU A 200 -0.78 -9.12 23.93
C GLU A 200 -1.97 -10.07 24.18
N THR A 201 -2.53 -10.69 23.14
CA THR A 201 -3.68 -11.61 23.28
C THR A 201 -3.27 -12.97 23.84
N LYS A 202 -4.28 -13.77 24.24
CA LYS A 202 -4.08 -15.12 24.74
C LYS A 202 -3.63 -16.08 23.63
N GLU A 203 -2.72 -16.99 23.94
CA GLU A 203 -2.31 -18.09 23.08
C GLU A 203 -3.41 -19.13 22.91
N LEU A 204 -3.47 -19.73 21.73
CA LEU A 204 -4.36 -20.80 21.32
C LEU A 204 -3.52 -22.01 20.91
N LEU A 205 -4.05 -23.20 21.12
CA LEU A 205 -3.41 -24.45 20.64
C LEU A 205 -3.89 -24.85 19.24
N THR A 206 -5.09 -24.42 18.88
CA THR A 206 -5.70 -24.69 17.57
C THR A 206 -6.32 -23.42 17.02
N LEU A 207 -6.37 -23.31 15.70
CA LEU A 207 -7.01 -22.21 15.00
C LEU A 207 -8.50 -22.56 14.77
N ASP A 208 -9.40 -21.72 15.28
CA ASP A 208 -10.81 -21.76 14.90
C ASP A 208 -10.99 -20.91 13.63
N THR A 209 -11.54 -21.51 12.57
CA THR A 209 -11.67 -20.90 11.24
C THR A 209 -13.07 -20.38 10.92
N ASN A 210 -13.94 -20.21 11.91
CA ASN A 210 -15.34 -19.81 11.71
C ASN A 210 -15.52 -18.31 11.39
N GLU A 211 -14.51 -17.50 11.63
CA GLU A 211 -14.56 -16.06 11.35
C GLU A 211 -13.99 -15.74 9.97
N ARG A 212 -14.47 -14.65 9.38
CA ARG A 212 -13.97 -14.13 8.12
C ARG A 212 -13.25 -12.79 8.34
N PRO A 213 -12.13 -12.53 7.66
CA PRO A 213 -11.48 -11.25 7.71
C PRO A 213 -12.36 -10.16 7.09
N PHE A 214 -12.19 -8.91 7.54
CA PHE A 214 -12.98 -7.76 7.11
C PHE A 214 -13.04 -7.60 5.58
N TRP A 215 -11.96 -7.94 4.88
CA TRP A 215 -11.86 -7.82 3.43
C TRP A 215 -12.59 -8.96 2.68
N ALA A 216 -12.90 -10.06 3.35
CA ALA A 216 -13.67 -11.19 2.80
C ALA A 216 -15.16 -11.18 3.20
N LEU A 217 -15.63 -10.11 3.87
CA LEU A 217 -17.03 -9.91 4.18
C LEU A 217 -17.85 -9.67 2.90
N PRO A 218 -19.19 -9.85 2.94
CA PRO A 218 -20.06 -9.43 1.85
C PRO A 218 -19.78 -7.97 1.43
N TYR A 219 -19.82 -7.68 0.14
CA TYR A 219 -19.44 -6.39 -0.44
C TYR A 219 -19.97 -5.16 0.31
N ALA A 220 -21.26 -5.15 0.65
CA ALA A 220 -21.89 -4.05 1.37
C ALA A 220 -21.41 -3.87 2.84
N GLN A 221 -20.67 -4.83 3.37
CA GLN A 221 -20.09 -4.79 4.72
C GLN A 221 -18.59 -4.48 4.71
N GLN A 222 -17.97 -4.45 3.53
CA GLN A 222 -16.58 -4.07 3.38
C GLN A 222 -16.39 -2.55 3.61
N PRO A 223 -15.19 -2.09 4.01
CA PRO A 223 -14.89 -0.68 4.06
C PRO A 223 -15.08 0.03 2.72
N TYR A 224 -15.43 1.30 2.72
CA TYR A 224 -15.70 2.07 1.49
C TYR A 224 -14.52 2.09 0.52
N PHE A 225 -13.28 2.15 1.01
CA PHE A 225 -12.08 2.12 0.18
C PHE A 225 -11.95 0.82 -0.65
N MET A 226 -12.62 -0.25 -0.25
CA MET A 226 -12.72 -1.48 -1.03
C MET A 226 -13.93 -1.47 -1.97
N GLN A 227 -15.06 -0.94 -1.50
CA GLN A 227 -16.29 -0.90 -2.29
C GLN A 227 -16.17 -0.03 -3.55
N VAL A 228 -15.37 1.04 -3.53
CA VAL A 228 -15.18 1.93 -4.70
C VAL A 228 -14.40 1.28 -5.83
N VAL A 229 -13.63 0.23 -5.58
CA VAL A 229 -12.64 -0.31 -6.53
C VAL A 229 -13.30 -0.88 -7.79
N ILE A 230 -14.27 -1.77 -7.64
CA ILE A 230 -14.95 -2.42 -8.79
C ILE A 230 -15.73 -1.41 -9.64
N PRO A 231 -16.59 -0.54 -9.07
CA PRO A 231 -17.25 0.49 -9.84
C PRO A 231 -16.31 1.45 -10.57
N TYR A 232 -15.19 1.81 -9.91
CA TYR A 232 -14.15 2.64 -10.53
C TYR A 232 -13.51 1.97 -11.75
N GLN A 233 -13.09 0.72 -11.63
CA GLN A 233 -12.45 -0.03 -12.71
C GLN A 233 -13.40 -0.34 -13.88
N ASN A 234 -14.69 -0.56 -13.59
CA ASN A 234 -15.70 -0.84 -14.58
C ASN A 234 -16.34 0.42 -15.19
N HIS A 235 -15.93 1.61 -14.76
CA HIS A 235 -16.51 2.88 -15.18
C HIS A 235 -18.03 2.99 -14.87
N GLU A 236 -18.43 2.40 -13.74
CA GLU A 236 -19.82 2.45 -13.24
C GLU A 236 -20.03 3.74 -12.44
N TRP A 237 -19.98 4.89 -13.14
CA TRP A 237 -19.85 6.21 -12.52
C TRP A 237 -20.98 6.55 -11.54
N GLN A 238 -22.24 6.20 -11.85
CA GLN A 238 -23.37 6.43 -10.94
C GLN A 238 -23.25 5.62 -9.66
N ASN A 239 -22.82 4.35 -9.76
CA ASN A 239 -22.61 3.47 -8.62
C ASN A 239 -21.42 3.98 -7.78
N LEU A 240 -20.31 4.34 -8.45
CA LEU A 240 -19.14 4.94 -7.79
C LEU A 240 -19.52 6.21 -7.02
N ALA A 241 -20.30 7.11 -7.63
CA ALA A 241 -20.76 8.33 -6.99
C ALA A 241 -21.58 8.07 -5.71
N GLN A 242 -22.48 7.07 -5.73
CA GLN A 242 -23.28 6.71 -4.56
C GLN A 242 -22.42 6.21 -3.41
N ILE A 243 -21.46 5.33 -3.69
CA ILE A 243 -20.55 4.79 -2.67
C ILE A 243 -19.63 5.88 -2.13
N ALA A 244 -19.04 6.69 -3.02
CA ALA A 244 -18.15 7.78 -2.62
C ALA A 244 -18.88 8.87 -1.82
N LEU A 245 -20.16 9.13 -2.12
CA LEU A 245 -21.02 10.04 -1.36
C LEU A 245 -21.25 9.51 0.07
N ALA A 246 -21.60 8.23 0.20
CA ALA A 246 -21.78 7.60 1.50
C ALA A 246 -20.45 7.57 2.31
N TRP A 247 -19.33 7.33 1.62
CA TRP A 247 -18.01 7.40 2.24
C TRP A 247 -17.69 8.80 2.75
N ARG A 248 -17.87 9.84 1.92
CA ARG A 248 -17.69 11.23 2.32
C ARG A 248 -18.55 11.61 3.54
N ASP A 249 -19.80 11.18 3.57
CA ASP A 249 -20.72 11.50 4.66
C ASP A 249 -20.32 10.81 5.96
N SER A 250 -19.77 9.60 5.88
CA SER A 250 -19.21 8.84 7.01
C SER A 250 -17.84 9.38 7.45
N GLU A 251 -16.98 9.73 6.49
CA GLU A 251 -15.59 10.13 6.70
C GLU A 251 -15.28 11.44 5.93
N PRO A 252 -15.77 12.60 6.37
CA PRO A 252 -15.68 13.85 5.59
C PRO A 252 -14.25 14.37 5.39
N ASN A 253 -13.29 13.85 6.16
CA ASN A 253 -11.87 14.15 6.02
C ASN A 253 -11.09 13.15 5.15
N SER A 254 -11.76 12.18 4.53
CA SER A 254 -11.14 11.28 3.58
C SER A 254 -10.90 11.97 2.24
N SER A 255 -9.64 12.19 1.89
CA SER A 255 -9.25 12.74 0.58
C SER A 255 -9.68 11.82 -0.56
N ASP A 256 -9.58 10.49 -0.37
CA ASP A 256 -9.98 9.49 -1.35
C ASP A 256 -11.49 9.52 -1.62
N ALA A 257 -12.35 9.75 -0.61
CA ALA A 257 -13.79 9.88 -0.83
C ALA A 257 -14.11 11.05 -1.79
N TRP A 258 -13.46 12.20 -1.60
CA TRP A 258 -13.58 13.35 -2.50
C TRP A 258 -12.94 13.08 -3.87
N TYR A 259 -11.83 12.33 -3.93
CA TYR A 259 -11.23 11.90 -5.19
C TYR A 259 -12.21 11.07 -6.03
N PHE A 260 -12.83 10.04 -5.45
CA PHE A 260 -13.76 9.17 -6.15
C PHE A 260 -15.07 9.89 -6.53
N LEU A 261 -15.52 10.89 -5.76
CA LEU A 261 -16.60 11.81 -6.19
C LEU A 261 -16.18 12.58 -7.43
N GLY A 262 -15.02 13.24 -7.42
CA GLY A 262 -14.53 13.98 -8.57
C GLY A 262 -14.33 13.12 -9.81
N VAL A 263 -13.82 11.89 -9.66
CA VAL A 263 -13.68 10.94 -10.77
C VAL A 263 -15.04 10.53 -11.33
N SER A 264 -16.02 10.23 -10.46
CA SER A 264 -17.38 9.89 -10.91
C SER A 264 -18.05 11.06 -11.61
N ALA A 265 -17.88 12.28 -11.11
CA ALA A 265 -18.39 13.50 -11.75
C ALA A 265 -17.78 13.71 -13.16
N LEU A 266 -16.45 13.49 -13.31
CA LEU A 266 -15.82 13.50 -14.66
C LEU A 266 -16.41 12.47 -15.60
N GLY A 267 -16.64 11.25 -15.11
CA GLY A 267 -17.26 10.18 -15.91
C GLY A 267 -18.71 10.44 -16.28
N LEU A 268 -19.39 11.35 -15.58
CA LEU A 268 -20.75 11.83 -15.83
C LEU A 268 -20.80 13.17 -16.56
N ASP A 269 -19.68 13.65 -17.10
CA ASP A 269 -19.53 14.96 -17.80
C ASP A 269 -19.87 16.18 -16.91
N GLN A 270 -19.76 16.04 -15.58
CA GLN A 270 -20.01 17.08 -14.58
C GLN A 270 -18.70 17.78 -14.20
N LEU A 271 -18.11 18.55 -15.12
CA LEU A 271 -16.76 19.12 -14.96
C LEU A 271 -16.62 20.06 -13.76
N MET A 272 -17.62 20.88 -13.45
CA MET A 272 -17.54 21.87 -12.36
C MET A 272 -17.59 21.18 -10.99
N GLU A 273 -18.41 20.15 -10.84
CA GLU A 273 -18.47 19.29 -9.67
C GLU A 273 -17.13 18.57 -9.46
N ALA A 274 -16.58 17.99 -10.53
CA ALA A 274 -15.28 17.31 -10.48
C ALA A 274 -14.15 18.23 -9.99
N LYS A 275 -14.08 19.45 -10.51
CA LYS A 275 -13.09 20.45 -10.06
C LYS A 275 -13.25 20.80 -8.59
N THR A 276 -14.49 20.94 -8.12
CA THR A 276 -14.81 21.25 -6.72
C THR A 276 -14.35 20.10 -5.80
N ASP A 277 -14.66 18.87 -6.17
CA ASP A 277 -14.33 17.67 -5.40
C ASP A 277 -12.81 17.45 -5.36
N PHE A 278 -12.11 17.61 -6.50
CA PHE A 278 -10.66 17.51 -6.53
C PHE A 278 -9.98 18.62 -5.70
N ALA A 279 -10.49 19.87 -5.75
CA ALA A 279 -9.98 20.93 -4.91
C ALA A 279 -10.14 20.60 -3.42
N LYS A 280 -11.27 20.00 -3.03
CA LYS A 280 -11.50 19.55 -1.67
C LYS A 280 -10.56 18.39 -1.28
N ALA A 281 -10.36 17.42 -2.17
CA ALA A 281 -9.41 16.33 -1.96
C ALA A 281 -7.98 16.85 -1.74
N LEU A 282 -7.50 17.78 -2.56
CA LEU A 282 -6.16 18.40 -2.42
C LEU A 282 -6.02 19.26 -1.16
N ASN A 283 -7.11 19.89 -0.70
CA ASN A 283 -7.09 20.64 0.56
C ASN A 283 -6.91 19.69 1.77
N LEU A 284 -7.45 18.47 1.69
CA LEU A 284 -7.31 17.44 2.73
C LEU A 284 -5.96 16.71 2.65
N ASN A 285 -5.49 16.43 1.43
CA ASN A 285 -4.20 15.79 1.17
C ASN A 285 -3.52 16.45 -0.04
N PRO A 286 -2.63 17.44 0.17
CA PRO A 286 -1.90 18.09 -0.91
C PRO A 286 -0.94 17.16 -1.70
N ARG A 287 -0.61 16.00 -1.14
CA ARG A 287 0.26 14.98 -1.75
C ARG A 287 -0.52 13.88 -2.49
N HIS A 288 -1.81 14.05 -2.72
CA HIS A 288 -2.62 13.04 -3.42
C HIS A 288 -2.31 13.07 -4.92
N LEU A 289 -1.36 12.24 -5.34
CA LEU A 289 -0.82 12.23 -6.72
C LEU A 289 -1.93 12.02 -7.77
N ASP A 290 -2.83 11.06 -7.55
CA ASP A 290 -3.93 10.79 -8.50
C ASP A 290 -4.84 12.03 -8.70
N VAL A 291 -5.09 12.82 -7.65
CA VAL A 291 -5.87 14.06 -7.75
C VAL A 291 -5.10 15.14 -8.51
N LEU A 292 -3.79 15.28 -8.23
CA LEU A 292 -2.92 16.22 -8.95
C LEU A 292 -2.91 15.89 -10.45
N MET A 293 -2.79 14.61 -10.80
CA MET A 293 -2.81 14.14 -12.18
C MET A 293 -4.16 14.40 -12.86
N LYS A 294 -5.29 14.10 -12.20
CA LYS A 294 -6.62 14.38 -12.75
C LYS A 294 -6.85 15.89 -12.93
N THR A 295 -6.38 16.71 -12.01
CA THR A 295 -6.44 18.17 -12.13
C THR A 295 -5.57 18.67 -13.29
N ALA A 296 -4.39 18.06 -13.50
CA ALA A 296 -3.53 18.37 -14.64
C ALA A 296 -4.14 17.96 -15.98
N GLU A 297 -4.83 16.81 -16.06
CA GLU A 297 -5.59 16.41 -17.25
C GLU A 297 -6.67 17.45 -17.61
N ILE A 298 -7.38 17.98 -16.62
CA ILE A 298 -8.37 19.04 -16.83
C ILE A 298 -7.71 20.34 -17.32
N ALA A 299 -6.67 20.80 -16.63
CA ALA A 299 -5.93 22.03 -16.98
C ALA A 299 -5.31 21.92 -18.40
N PHE A 300 -4.84 20.73 -18.79
CA PHE A 300 -4.33 20.49 -20.15
C PHE A 300 -5.43 20.65 -21.21
N LYS A 301 -6.62 20.08 -20.99
CA LYS A 301 -7.77 20.24 -21.90
C LYS A 301 -8.21 21.70 -22.01
N GLU A 302 -8.11 22.47 -20.93
CA GLU A 302 -8.44 23.90 -20.88
C GLU A 302 -7.30 24.80 -21.40
N ARG A 303 -6.13 24.23 -21.71
CA ARG A 303 -4.91 24.93 -22.09
C ARG A 303 -4.43 25.95 -21.06
N ASP A 304 -4.71 25.69 -19.78
CA ASP A 304 -4.29 26.53 -18.66
C ASP A 304 -2.82 26.22 -18.27
N ILE A 305 -1.89 26.82 -19.00
CA ILE A 305 -0.45 26.62 -18.83
C ILE A 305 0.00 27.03 -17.42
N ALA A 306 -0.55 28.13 -16.88
CA ALA A 306 -0.17 28.62 -15.55
C ALA A 306 -0.55 27.58 -14.47
N ARG A 307 -1.72 26.99 -14.59
CA ARG A 307 -2.16 25.92 -13.68
C ARG A 307 -1.33 24.66 -13.83
N LEU A 308 -0.99 24.27 -15.05
CA LEU A 308 -0.11 23.13 -15.34
C LEU A 308 1.29 23.30 -14.72
N ASP A 309 1.90 24.48 -14.83
CA ASP A 309 3.21 24.77 -14.23
C ASP A 309 3.14 24.67 -12.67
N GLN A 310 2.04 25.11 -12.04
CA GLN A 310 1.80 24.95 -10.60
C GLN A 310 1.67 23.47 -10.19
N LEU A 311 0.87 22.70 -10.94
CA LEU A 311 0.65 21.29 -10.66
C LEU A 311 1.93 20.48 -10.85
N LYS A 312 2.72 20.79 -11.89
CA LYS A 312 4.04 20.20 -12.09
C LYS A 312 4.93 20.40 -10.86
N ALA A 313 5.01 21.62 -10.33
CA ALA A 313 5.80 21.90 -9.13
C ALA A 313 5.31 21.13 -7.88
N SER A 314 4.02 20.80 -7.82
CA SER A 314 3.46 19.96 -6.73
C SER A 314 3.72 18.47 -6.94
N ILE A 315 3.81 17.99 -8.18
CA ILE A 315 4.06 16.60 -8.56
C ILE A 315 5.55 16.27 -8.44
N GLU A 316 6.44 17.19 -8.81
CA GLU A 316 7.90 17.00 -8.85
C GLU A 316 8.49 16.29 -7.59
N PRO A 317 8.17 16.72 -6.35
CA PRO A 317 8.69 16.07 -5.15
C PRO A 317 8.03 14.71 -4.82
N LEU A 318 7.01 14.28 -5.56
CA LEU A 318 6.26 13.05 -5.36
C LEU A 318 6.64 11.99 -6.39
N ASP A 319 6.73 12.40 -7.66
CA ASP A 319 7.01 11.53 -8.79
C ASP A 319 7.69 12.34 -9.92
N HIS A 320 9.01 12.19 -10.01
CA HIS A 320 9.81 12.86 -11.04
C HIS A 320 9.42 12.44 -12.46
N TYR A 321 9.11 11.16 -12.66
CA TYR A 321 8.74 10.66 -14.00
C TYR A 321 7.45 11.30 -14.51
N THR A 322 6.41 11.33 -13.67
CA THR A 322 5.15 12.02 -13.99
C THR A 322 5.34 13.53 -14.21
N SER A 323 6.22 14.17 -13.42
CA SER A 323 6.59 15.59 -13.60
C SER A 323 7.27 15.84 -14.95
N ASP A 324 8.18 14.97 -15.36
CA ASP A 324 8.87 15.06 -16.65
C ASP A 324 7.89 14.89 -17.82
N GLU A 325 7.00 13.90 -17.76
CA GLU A 325 5.93 13.76 -18.76
C GLU A 325 5.05 15.02 -18.87
N LEU A 326 4.67 15.60 -17.73
CA LEU A 326 3.88 16.83 -17.71
C LEU A 326 4.67 18.00 -18.32
N SER A 327 5.97 18.07 -18.08
CA SER A 327 6.87 19.08 -18.69
C SER A 327 6.87 19.01 -20.22
N LEU A 328 6.91 17.81 -20.79
CA LEU A 328 6.83 17.60 -22.24
C LEU A 328 5.48 18.07 -22.80
N LYS A 329 4.38 17.74 -22.12
CA LYS A 329 3.02 18.17 -22.51
C LYS A 329 2.88 19.69 -22.46
N ILE A 330 3.39 20.35 -21.42
CA ILE A 330 3.40 21.82 -21.30
C ILE A 330 4.20 22.47 -22.44
N SER A 331 5.39 21.93 -22.74
CA SER A 331 6.24 22.45 -23.81
C SER A 331 5.55 22.37 -25.19
N ALA A 332 4.87 21.25 -25.46
CA ALA A 332 4.11 21.07 -26.70
C ALA A 332 2.95 22.09 -26.82
N LEU A 333 2.22 22.36 -25.71
CA LEU A 333 1.17 23.38 -25.70
C LEU A 333 1.71 24.80 -25.95
N LYS A 334 2.87 25.18 -25.37
CA LYS A 334 3.52 26.48 -25.58
C LYS A 334 3.89 26.65 -27.04
N GLN A 335 4.50 25.64 -27.68
CA GLN A 335 4.85 25.69 -29.11
C GLN A 335 3.64 25.84 -30.04
N GLN A 336 2.51 25.16 -29.71
CA GLN A 336 1.27 25.30 -30.48
C GLN A 336 0.68 26.71 -30.40
N ASN A 337 0.76 27.36 -29.25
CA ASN A 337 0.29 28.73 -29.07
C ASN A 337 1.17 29.75 -29.86
N ASP A 338 2.51 29.54 -29.84
CA ASP A 338 3.44 30.43 -30.58
C ASP A 338 3.31 30.27 -32.10
N SER A 339 2.94 29.09 -32.61
CA SER A 339 2.74 28.84 -34.04
C SER A 339 1.35 29.27 -34.55
N SER A 340 0.46 29.67 -33.66
CA SER A 340 -0.91 30.15 -34.00
C SER A 340 -1.02 31.68 -34.06
N HIS A 341 0.07 32.38 -33.79
CA HIS A 341 0.28 33.83 -33.92
C HIS A 341 1.25 34.15 -35.04
#